data_1928416cd4760b0ee1765d87dd1b125b
#
_entry.id   1928416cd4760b0ee1765d87dd1b125b
#
_cell.length_a   1.000
_cell.length_b   1.000
_cell.length_c   1.000
_cell.angle_alpha   90.00
_cell.angle_beta   90.00
_cell.angle_gamma   90.00
#
_symmetry.space_group_name_H-M   'P 1'
#
loop_
_entity.id
_entity.type
_entity.pdbx_description
1 polymer ?
#
loop_
_entity_poly.entity_id
_entity_poly.type
_entity_poly.pdbx_seq_one_letter_code
_entity_poly.pdbx_strand_id
1 'polypeptide(L)'
;MRLGIFGGTFNPPHMGHIRLVTAIADKLQLDHVLIIPASVPPHKHVLNLARSRDRFEMCRLSFEGDRRFSVSDTELLRVGKSYTYDTLCEIKKKYPDAELFLIVGSDMLATFDEWYRYHDILMMCTLCAASRKPGFVPELEGKFTPEEIEKIKFIEIPVF
;
A
#
# COMPACT_ATOMS: atom_id res chain seq x y z
N MET A 1 0.19 -16.79 -6.91
CA MET A 1 -0.62 -15.58 -7.13
C MET A 1 0.20 -14.34 -6.80
N ARG A 2 0.14 -13.36 -7.65
CA ARG A 2 0.82 -12.07 -7.45
C ARG A 2 -0.20 -11.10 -6.83
N LEU A 3 -0.02 -10.81 -5.55
CA LEU A 3 -0.99 -10.08 -4.73
C LEU A 3 -0.45 -8.71 -4.34
N GLY A 4 -1.13 -7.65 -4.79
CA GLY A 4 -0.82 -6.28 -4.39
C GLY A 4 -1.54 -5.90 -3.11
N ILE A 5 -0.91 -5.03 -2.34
CA ILE A 5 -1.45 -4.51 -1.10
C ILE A 5 -1.33 -2.99 -1.15
N PHE A 6 -2.47 -2.31 -1.15
CA PHE A 6 -2.51 -0.85 -1.26
C PHE A 6 -3.28 -0.26 -0.08
N GLY A 7 -2.54 0.27 0.87
CA GLY A 7 -3.11 0.91 2.05
C GLY A 7 -3.22 2.42 1.88
N GLY A 8 -4.13 3.01 2.61
CA GLY A 8 -4.29 4.45 2.64
C GLY A 8 -5.44 4.87 3.54
N THR A 9 -5.49 6.15 3.86
CA THR A 9 -6.59 6.70 4.66
C THR A 9 -7.88 6.72 3.86
N PHE A 10 -7.80 7.03 2.56
CA PHE A 10 -8.95 7.12 1.65
C PHE A 10 -10.08 7.97 2.23
N ASN A 11 -9.82 9.25 2.39
CA ASN A 11 -10.76 10.21 3.00
C ASN A 11 -11.02 11.41 2.08
N PRO A 12 -11.74 11.25 0.97
CA PRO A 12 -12.21 10.00 0.36
C PRO A 12 -11.19 9.38 -0.60
N PRO A 13 -11.42 8.16 -1.10
CA PRO A 13 -10.70 7.66 -2.27
C PRO A 13 -11.05 8.54 -3.48
N HIS A 14 -10.13 8.65 -4.43
CA HIS A 14 -10.34 9.47 -5.62
C HIS A 14 -9.72 8.84 -6.85
N MET A 15 -9.95 9.46 -8.01
CA MET A 15 -9.46 8.93 -9.29
C MET A 15 -7.96 8.74 -9.33
N GLY A 16 -7.20 9.57 -8.62
CA GLY A 16 -5.76 9.40 -8.52
C GLY A 16 -5.36 8.07 -7.89
N HIS A 17 -6.07 7.64 -6.85
CA HIS A 17 -5.85 6.33 -6.23
C HIS A 17 -6.16 5.20 -7.19
N ILE A 18 -7.30 5.29 -7.90
CA ILE A 18 -7.75 4.25 -8.82
C ILE A 18 -6.76 4.12 -9.98
N ARG A 19 -6.36 5.23 -10.57
CA ARG A 19 -5.43 5.24 -11.70
C ARG A 19 -4.05 4.73 -11.32
N LEU A 20 -3.57 5.10 -10.13
CA LEU A 20 -2.28 4.65 -9.63
C LEU A 20 -2.26 3.14 -9.49
N VAL A 21 -3.22 2.58 -8.76
CA VAL A 21 -3.22 1.14 -8.49
C VAL A 21 -3.52 0.34 -9.75
N THR A 22 -4.35 0.87 -10.64
CA THR A 22 -4.61 0.22 -11.93
C THR A 22 -3.35 0.14 -12.78
N ALA A 23 -2.60 1.24 -12.86
CA ALA A 23 -1.34 1.28 -13.61
C ALA A 23 -0.32 0.28 -13.06
N ILE A 24 -0.21 0.20 -11.73
CA ILE A 24 0.72 -0.74 -11.10
C ILE A 24 0.29 -2.19 -11.32
N ALA A 25 -1.01 -2.46 -11.16
CA ALA A 25 -1.54 -3.80 -11.39
C ALA A 25 -1.28 -4.26 -12.82
N ASP A 26 -1.41 -3.37 -13.79
CA ASP A 26 -1.12 -3.68 -15.19
C ASP A 26 0.37 -3.91 -15.41
N LYS A 27 1.22 -3.00 -14.94
CA LYS A 27 2.66 -3.08 -15.16
C LYS A 27 3.31 -4.29 -14.51
N LEU A 28 2.87 -4.65 -13.31
CA LEU A 28 3.42 -5.78 -12.57
C LEU A 28 2.63 -7.06 -12.78
N GLN A 29 1.58 -7.01 -13.59
CA GLN A 29 0.72 -8.16 -13.86
C GLN A 29 0.23 -8.81 -12.57
N LEU A 30 -0.33 -7.98 -11.68
CA LEU A 30 -0.88 -8.47 -10.42
C LEU A 30 -2.20 -9.21 -10.68
N ASP A 31 -2.35 -10.35 -10.03
CA ASP A 31 -3.57 -11.13 -10.12
C ASP A 31 -4.70 -10.51 -9.31
N HIS A 32 -4.35 -9.93 -8.17
CA HIS A 32 -5.30 -9.31 -7.26
C HIS A 32 -4.64 -8.20 -6.47
N VAL A 33 -5.43 -7.22 -6.04
CA VAL A 33 -4.97 -6.14 -5.16
C VAL A 33 -5.97 -5.97 -4.02
N LEU A 34 -5.47 -6.01 -2.80
CA LEU A 34 -6.23 -5.68 -1.61
C LEU A 34 -6.11 -4.19 -1.33
N ILE A 35 -7.23 -3.50 -1.31
CA ILE A 35 -7.31 -2.09 -0.92
C ILE A 35 -7.61 -2.07 0.58
N ILE A 36 -6.73 -1.48 1.38
CA ILE A 36 -6.83 -1.55 2.84
C ILE A 36 -6.94 -0.15 3.43
N PRO A 37 -8.18 0.30 3.74
CA PRO A 37 -8.36 1.55 4.46
C PRO A 37 -7.69 1.48 5.84
N ALA A 38 -6.89 2.48 6.15
CA ALA A 38 -6.17 2.52 7.42
C ALA A 38 -7.04 3.10 8.52
N SER A 39 -6.87 2.58 9.74
CA SER A 39 -7.34 3.27 10.92
C SER A 39 -6.37 4.41 11.21
N VAL A 40 -6.90 5.54 11.68
CA VAL A 40 -6.05 6.69 12.01
C VAL A 40 -5.66 6.58 13.47
N PRO A 41 -4.36 6.69 13.81
CA PRO A 41 -3.93 6.66 15.21
C PRO A 41 -4.62 7.75 16.03
N PRO A 42 -5.00 7.47 17.28
CA PRO A 42 -5.74 8.44 18.13
C PRO A 42 -5.04 9.79 18.31
N HIS A 43 -3.71 9.83 18.21
CA HIS A 43 -2.92 11.05 18.35
C HIS A 43 -2.83 11.86 17.05
N LYS A 44 -3.31 11.34 15.95
CA LYS A 44 -3.26 11.99 14.66
C LYS A 44 -4.61 12.67 14.40
N HIS A 45 -4.63 13.99 14.51
CA HIS A 45 -5.83 14.75 14.20
C HIS A 45 -5.95 14.95 12.69
N VAL A 46 -6.96 14.34 12.12
CA VAL A 46 -7.32 14.58 10.72
C VAL A 46 -8.64 15.32 10.72
N LEU A 47 -8.61 16.57 10.18
CA LEU A 47 -9.82 17.36 10.05
C LEU A 47 -10.76 16.68 9.06
N ASN A 48 -12.04 16.62 9.44
CA ASN A 48 -13.08 16.06 8.60
C ASN A 48 -12.84 14.61 8.18
N LEU A 49 -12.26 13.81 9.09
CA LEU A 49 -12.09 12.38 8.84
C LEU A 49 -13.46 11.70 8.83
N ALA A 50 -13.80 11.07 7.73
CA ALA A 50 -14.99 10.25 7.63
C ALA A 50 -14.86 9.02 8.51
N ARG A 51 -16.00 8.50 9.00
CA ARG A 51 -15.99 7.29 9.81
C ARG A 51 -15.40 6.11 9.03
N SER A 52 -14.79 5.17 9.76
CA SER A 52 -14.18 3.98 9.16
C SER A 52 -15.14 3.23 8.26
N ARG A 53 -16.38 3.07 8.69
CA ARG A 53 -17.43 2.41 7.92
C ARG A 53 -17.69 3.13 6.58
N ASP A 54 -17.76 4.45 6.62
CA ASP A 54 -18.03 5.25 5.42
C ASP A 54 -16.84 5.22 4.47
N ARG A 55 -15.62 5.26 4.98
CA ARG A 55 -14.41 5.15 4.17
C ARG A 55 -14.31 3.78 3.50
N PHE A 56 -14.66 2.72 4.23
CA PHE A 56 -14.71 1.38 3.67
C PHE A 56 -15.70 1.29 2.50
N GLU A 57 -16.93 1.80 2.69
CA GLU A 57 -17.96 1.79 1.66
C GLU A 57 -17.57 2.63 0.44
N MET A 58 -16.97 3.80 0.66
CA MET A 58 -16.48 4.64 -0.44
C MET A 58 -15.41 3.91 -1.26
N CYS A 59 -14.49 3.19 -0.60
CA CYS A 59 -13.50 2.37 -1.29
C CYS A 59 -14.15 1.24 -2.07
N ARG A 60 -15.10 0.54 -1.47
CA ARG A 60 -15.80 -0.55 -2.13
C ARG A 60 -16.46 -0.08 -3.43
N LEU A 61 -17.15 1.05 -3.37
CA LEU A 61 -17.80 1.63 -4.53
C LEU A 61 -16.80 2.13 -5.58
N SER A 62 -15.70 2.73 -5.12
CA SER A 62 -14.70 3.33 -6.03
C SER A 62 -13.91 2.28 -6.81
N PHE A 63 -13.66 1.12 -6.20
CA PHE A 63 -12.82 0.09 -6.80
C PHE A 63 -13.57 -1.10 -7.38
N GLU A 64 -14.91 -1.10 -7.35
CA GLU A 64 -15.71 -2.24 -7.79
C GLU A 64 -15.68 -2.49 -9.29
N GLY A 65 -15.24 -1.52 -10.08
CA GLY A 65 -15.22 -1.64 -11.55
C GLY A 65 -14.15 -2.58 -12.10
N ASP A 66 -13.22 -3.02 -11.28
CA ASP A 66 -12.15 -3.94 -11.68
C ASP A 66 -12.15 -5.16 -10.76
N ARG A 67 -12.28 -6.35 -11.37
CA ARG A 67 -12.38 -7.61 -10.60
C ARG A 67 -11.11 -7.96 -9.82
N ARG A 68 -9.98 -7.36 -10.19
CA ARG A 68 -8.72 -7.59 -9.48
C ARG A 68 -8.71 -6.96 -8.10
N PHE A 69 -9.58 -5.98 -7.85
CA PHE A 69 -9.58 -5.20 -6.62
C PHE A 69 -10.63 -5.66 -5.64
N SER A 70 -10.25 -5.79 -4.38
CA SER A 70 -11.20 -5.95 -3.28
C SER A 70 -10.76 -5.10 -2.10
N VAL A 71 -11.71 -4.72 -1.26
CA VAL A 71 -11.44 -3.86 -0.10
C VAL A 71 -11.44 -4.72 1.14
N SER A 72 -10.43 -4.56 1.98
CA SER A 72 -10.29 -5.30 3.23
C SER A 72 -10.49 -4.38 4.43
N ASP A 73 -11.19 -4.85 5.43
CA ASP A 73 -11.43 -4.13 6.68
C ASP A 73 -10.43 -4.52 7.78
N THR A 74 -9.40 -5.27 7.45
CA THR A 74 -8.43 -5.82 8.40
C THR A 74 -7.92 -4.78 9.40
N GLU A 75 -7.53 -3.59 8.92
CA GLU A 75 -7.01 -2.56 9.81
C GLU A 75 -8.11 -1.82 10.56
N LEU A 76 -9.31 -1.75 10.01
CA LEU A 76 -10.44 -1.10 10.67
C LEU A 76 -10.99 -1.91 11.83
N LEU A 77 -10.86 -3.24 11.77
CA LEU A 77 -11.33 -4.15 12.83
C LEU A 77 -10.31 -4.30 13.97
N ARG A 78 -9.06 -3.93 13.71
CA ARG A 78 -8.02 -4.10 14.73
C ARG A 78 -8.18 -3.10 15.84
N VAL A 79 -8.07 -3.58 17.08
CA VAL A 79 -8.08 -2.72 18.28
C VAL A 79 -6.67 -2.16 18.46
N GLY A 80 -6.58 -0.83 18.63
CA GLY A 80 -5.30 -0.17 18.84
C GLY A 80 -4.61 0.21 17.54
N LYS A 81 -3.30 0.43 17.63
CA LYS A 81 -2.48 0.92 16.53
C LYS A 81 -2.25 -0.16 15.48
N SER A 82 -2.44 0.17 14.21
CA SER A 82 -2.16 -0.75 13.10
C SER A 82 -0.80 -0.46 12.49
N TYR A 83 0.00 -1.52 12.33
CA TYR A 83 1.28 -1.45 11.63
C TYR A 83 1.23 -2.30 10.37
N THR A 84 1.85 -1.80 9.32
CA THR A 84 1.92 -2.52 8.04
C THR A 84 2.50 -3.93 8.20
N TYR A 85 3.52 -4.08 9.04
CA TYR A 85 4.10 -5.40 9.32
C TYR A 85 3.04 -6.40 9.79
N ASP A 86 2.21 -6.01 10.76
CA ASP A 86 1.18 -6.90 11.30
C ASP A 86 0.13 -7.25 10.23
N THR A 87 -0.24 -6.27 9.42
CA THR A 87 -1.18 -6.48 8.31
C THR A 87 -0.62 -7.47 7.31
N LEU A 88 0.66 -7.34 6.95
CA LEU A 88 1.31 -8.28 6.03
C LEU A 88 1.38 -9.70 6.62
N CYS A 89 1.61 -9.82 7.92
CA CYS A 89 1.61 -11.12 8.59
C CYS A 89 0.24 -11.80 8.48
N GLU A 90 -0.85 -11.07 8.69
CA GLU A 90 -2.21 -11.59 8.55
C GLU A 90 -2.48 -12.02 7.11
N ILE A 91 -2.08 -11.20 6.14
CA ILE A 91 -2.26 -11.51 4.72
C ILE A 91 -1.46 -12.75 4.34
N LYS A 92 -0.23 -12.87 4.82
CA LYS A 92 0.61 -14.04 4.54
C LYS A 92 0.02 -15.32 5.08
N LYS A 93 -0.63 -15.27 6.24
CA LYS A 93 -1.34 -16.43 6.80
C LYS A 93 -2.53 -16.83 5.93
N LYS A 94 -3.24 -15.84 5.39
CA LYS A 94 -4.43 -16.08 4.56
C LYS A 94 -4.06 -16.54 3.14
N TYR A 95 -2.94 -16.06 2.63
CA TYR A 95 -2.46 -16.37 1.27
C TYR A 95 -1.00 -16.82 1.33
N PRO A 96 -0.72 -18.01 1.90
CA PRO A 96 0.66 -18.42 2.19
C PRO A 96 1.54 -18.59 0.96
N ASP A 97 0.95 -18.89 -0.20
CA ASP A 97 1.70 -19.07 -1.44
C ASP A 97 1.75 -17.83 -2.32
N ALA A 98 1.17 -16.73 -1.88
CA ALA A 98 1.15 -15.50 -2.67
C ALA A 98 2.48 -14.76 -2.61
N GLU A 99 2.90 -14.22 -3.75
CA GLU A 99 3.98 -13.25 -3.83
C GLU A 99 3.39 -11.88 -3.56
N LEU A 100 3.89 -11.19 -2.53
CA LEU A 100 3.31 -9.94 -2.05
C LEU A 100 4.01 -8.70 -2.62
N PHE A 101 3.22 -7.72 -3.02
CA PHE A 101 3.69 -6.43 -3.55
C PHE A 101 3.04 -5.31 -2.75
N LEU A 102 3.83 -4.63 -1.92
CA LEU A 102 3.34 -3.50 -1.14
C LEU A 102 3.46 -2.23 -1.98
N ILE A 103 2.33 -1.59 -2.21
CA ILE A 103 2.25 -0.41 -3.09
C ILE A 103 2.20 0.85 -2.24
N VAL A 104 3.15 1.75 -2.47
CA VAL A 104 3.23 3.04 -1.76
C VAL A 104 3.54 4.14 -2.77
N GLY A 105 3.25 5.39 -2.41
CA GLY A 105 3.75 6.54 -3.15
C GLY A 105 5.24 6.71 -2.92
N SER A 106 5.96 7.22 -3.90
CA SER A 106 7.42 7.38 -3.81
C SER A 106 7.86 8.29 -2.67
N ASP A 107 7.01 9.23 -2.25
CA ASP A 107 7.28 10.11 -1.11
C ASP A 107 7.40 9.34 0.21
N MET A 108 6.78 8.17 0.31
CA MET A 108 6.86 7.33 1.52
C MET A 108 8.24 6.72 1.74
N LEU A 109 9.06 6.64 0.68
CA LEU A 109 10.41 6.09 0.82
C LEU A 109 11.29 6.90 1.73
N ALA A 110 11.06 8.21 1.81
CA ALA A 110 11.85 9.10 2.67
C ALA A 110 11.77 8.71 4.15
N THR A 111 10.66 8.13 4.56
CA THR A 111 10.41 7.75 5.96
C THR A 111 10.18 6.25 6.14
N PHE A 112 10.34 5.45 5.10
CA PHE A 112 10.06 4.01 5.19
C PHE A 112 10.96 3.31 6.21
N ASP A 113 12.18 3.78 6.38
CA ASP A 113 13.12 3.26 7.37
C ASP A 113 12.69 3.56 8.83
N GLU A 114 11.64 4.35 9.01
CA GLU A 114 11.05 4.59 10.34
C GLU A 114 9.84 3.69 10.59
N TRP A 115 9.39 2.93 9.59
CA TRP A 115 8.24 2.05 9.75
C TRP A 115 8.60 0.87 10.66
N TYR A 116 7.65 0.49 11.49
CA TYR A 116 7.80 -0.62 12.41
C TYR A 116 8.23 -1.89 11.67
N ARG A 117 9.38 -2.43 12.04
CA ARG A 117 9.97 -3.66 11.46
C ARG A 117 10.13 -3.60 9.94
N TYR A 118 10.57 -2.48 9.43
CA TYR A 118 10.69 -2.29 7.97
C TYR A 118 11.62 -3.30 7.29
N HIS A 119 12.68 -3.76 7.98
CA HIS A 119 13.54 -4.80 7.43
C HIS A 119 12.75 -6.09 7.21
N ASP A 120 11.90 -6.46 8.17
CA ASP A 120 11.06 -7.65 8.05
C ASP A 120 10.01 -7.49 6.95
N ILE A 121 9.48 -6.29 6.77
CA ILE A 121 8.56 -5.99 5.67
C ILE A 121 9.23 -6.30 4.33
N LEU A 122 10.48 -5.86 4.15
CA LEU A 122 11.22 -6.08 2.91
C LEU A 122 11.61 -7.54 2.69
N MET A 123 11.61 -8.35 3.74
CA MET A 123 11.79 -9.79 3.62
C MET A 123 10.52 -10.51 3.17
N MET A 124 9.36 -9.89 3.39
CA MET A 124 8.06 -10.50 3.11
C MET A 124 7.50 -10.13 1.75
N CYS A 125 7.89 -8.99 1.19
CA CYS A 125 7.26 -8.46 -0.01
C CYS A 125 8.23 -7.64 -0.85
N THR A 126 7.81 -7.37 -2.10
CA THR A 126 8.44 -6.36 -2.94
C THR A 126 7.77 -5.03 -2.66
N LEU A 127 8.57 -4.01 -2.36
CA LEU A 127 8.06 -2.66 -2.16
C LEU A 127 7.98 -1.94 -3.51
N CYS A 128 6.77 -1.51 -3.88
CA CYS A 128 6.52 -0.84 -5.15
C CYS A 128 6.28 0.63 -4.89
N ALA A 129 7.25 1.46 -5.22
CA ALA A 129 7.15 2.90 -5.04
C ALA A 129 6.73 3.56 -6.35
N ALA A 130 5.53 4.12 -6.35
CA ALA A 130 4.96 4.76 -7.53
C ALA A 130 5.33 6.24 -7.56
N SER A 131 5.87 6.69 -8.69
CA SER A 131 6.23 8.08 -8.89
C SER A 131 5.56 8.66 -10.12
N ARG A 132 5.05 9.90 -9.99
CA ARG A 132 4.55 10.68 -11.11
C ARG A 132 5.66 11.55 -11.74
N LYS A 133 6.83 11.59 -11.10
CA LYS A 133 7.96 12.38 -11.59
C LYS A 133 8.88 11.50 -12.41
N PRO A 134 9.09 11.80 -13.70
CA PRO A 134 10.06 11.06 -14.51
C PRO A 134 11.46 11.17 -13.91
N GLY A 135 12.18 10.06 -13.88
CA GLY A 135 13.56 10.04 -13.43
C GLY A 135 13.76 10.23 -11.93
N PHE A 136 12.71 10.05 -11.13
CA PHE A 136 12.85 10.12 -9.68
C PHE A 136 13.75 8.98 -9.19
N VAL A 137 14.89 9.34 -8.59
CA VAL A 137 15.85 8.39 -8.01
C VAL A 137 16.11 8.82 -6.57
N PRO A 138 15.48 8.18 -5.57
CA PRO A 138 15.75 8.50 -4.18
C PRO A 138 17.08 7.92 -3.72
N GLU A 139 17.65 8.52 -2.68
CA GLU A 139 18.82 7.97 -2.03
C GLU A 139 18.40 6.82 -1.12
N LEU A 140 18.76 5.60 -1.53
CA LEU A 140 18.50 4.39 -0.74
C LEU A 140 19.71 3.90 0.02
N GLU A 141 20.90 4.26 -0.46
CA GLU A 141 22.15 3.87 0.19
C GLU A 141 22.26 4.54 1.57
N GLY A 142 22.71 3.77 2.55
CA GLY A 142 22.79 4.22 3.92
C GLY A 142 21.53 3.95 4.75
N LYS A 143 20.38 3.76 4.11
CA LYS A 143 19.12 3.40 4.77
C LYS A 143 18.77 1.94 4.60
N PHE A 144 19.15 1.36 3.47
CA PHE A 144 18.81 0.00 3.10
C PHE A 144 20.05 -0.77 2.70
N THR A 145 20.04 -2.07 2.98
CA THR A 145 21.11 -2.97 2.51
C THR A 145 21.00 -3.18 1.00
N PRO A 146 22.09 -3.63 0.31
CA PRO A 146 21.99 -3.94 -1.12
C PRO A 146 20.88 -4.96 -1.44
N GLU A 147 20.68 -5.96 -0.59
CA GLU A 147 19.62 -6.96 -0.76
C GLU A 147 18.25 -6.32 -0.63
N GLU A 148 18.08 -5.37 0.30
CA GLU A 148 16.82 -4.64 0.47
C GLU A 148 16.53 -3.74 -0.73
N ILE A 149 17.55 -3.09 -1.27
CA ILE A 149 17.38 -2.23 -2.45
C ILE A 149 16.86 -3.03 -3.64
N GLU A 150 17.28 -4.27 -3.80
CA GLU A 150 16.75 -5.15 -4.84
C GLU A 150 15.26 -5.46 -4.66
N LYS A 151 14.76 -5.34 -3.45
CA LYS A 151 13.33 -5.56 -3.13
C LYS A 151 12.48 -4.31 -3.35
N ILE A 152 13.08 -3.19 -3.73
CA ILE A 152 12.38 -1.93 -3.95
C ILE A 152 12.33 -1.66 -5.45
N LYS A 153 11.11 -1.61 -5.98
CA LYS A 153 10.87 -1.30 -7.39
C LYS A 153 10.28 0.10 -7.52
N PHE A 154 10.88 0.89 -8.41
CA PHE A 154 10.34 2.20 -8.75
C PHE A 154 9.48 2.07 -9.99
N ILE A 155 8.26 2.54 -9.89
CA ILE A 155 7.31 2.45 -10.98
C ILE A 155 6.88 3.85 -11.35
N GLU A 156 7.21 4.24 -12.57
CA GLU A 156 6.78 5.51 -13.11
C GLU A 156 5.35 5.36 -13.64
N ILE A 157 4.47 6.22 -13.17
CA ILE A 157 3.07 6.22 -13.59
C ILE A 157 2.77 7.50 -14.38
N PRO A 158 1.86 7.43 -15.35
CA PRO A 158 1.50 8.61 -16.14
C PRO A 158 0.92 9.73 -15.27
N VAL A 159 1.20 10.96 -15.68
CA VAL A 159 0.56 12.14 -15.08
C VAL A 159 -0.84 12.27 -15.68
N PHE A 160 -1.81 12.36 -14.81
CA PHE A 160 -3.22 12.50 -15.21
C PHE A 160 -3.73 13.91 -14.97
#